data_761a137f8b16e11f7f64fbded0662850
#
_entry.id   761a137f8b16e11f7f64fbded0662850
#
_cell.length_a   1.000
_cell.length_b   1.000
_cell.length_c   1.000
_cell.angle_alpha   90.00
_cell.angle_beta   90.00
_cell.angle_gamma   90.00
#
_symmetry.space_group_name_H-M   'P 1'
#
loop_
_entity.id
_entity.type
_entity.pdbx_description
1 polymer ?
#
loop_
_entity_poly.entity_id
_entity_poly.type
_entity_poly.pdbx_seq_one_letter_code
_entity_poly.pdbx_strand_id
1 'polypeptide(L)'
;MWNKPWTYFEGAIIGAGLVLTGEILQLTIGEVAWNNFAYPLNVLAAVLFVTVICVAHLLRKRVYFYRWCATIYAAIPIIAWCVLLTLVMGLTSWMSMLRWWPLVLCYTFLMFVLGMTCLSALKENFIRKIPFLLNHLGLFIALLAGTLGNADIKRLR
;
A
#
# COMPACT_ATOMS: atom_id res chain seq x y z
N MET A 1 -11.32 -21.47 7.12
CA MET A 1 -10.59 -20.46 6.34
C MET A 1 -10.93 -19.12 6.94
N TRP A 2 -11.58 -18.32 7.05
CA TRP A 2 -11.83 -17.00 7.66
C TRP A 2 -12.14 -16.98 9.17
N ASN A 3 -11.69 -17.99 9.92
CA ASN A 3 -11.86 -18.02 11.38
C ASN A 3 -10.79 -17.15 12.05
N LYS A 4 -11.20 -16.38 13.05
CA LYS A 4 -10.26 -15.56 13.85
C LYS A 4 -9.45 -16.43 14.80
N PRO A 5 -8.15 -16.11 15.01
CA PRO A 5 -7.40 -14.99 14.43
C PRO A 5 -6.90 -15.27 13.01
N TRP A 6 -6.92 -14.24 12.14
CA TRP A 6 -6.35 -14.33 10.78
C TRP A 6 -4.83 -14.40 10.83
N THR A 7 -4.28 -15.23 9.95
CA THR A 7 -2.87 -15.58 9.85
C THR A 7 -2.23 -15.04 8.56
N TYR A 8 -1.02 -15.48 8.25
CA TYR A 8 -0.35 -15.20 6.97
C TYR A 8 -1.11 -15.74 5.77
N PHE A 9 -1.90 -16.80 5.94
CA PHE A 9 -2.64 -17.45 4.86
C PHE A 9 -3.74 -16.54 4.31
N GLU A 10 -4.52 -15.89 5.19
CA GLU A 10 -5.53 -14.90 4.77
C GLU A 10 -4.86 -13.70 4.08
N GLY A 11 -3.70 -13.28 4.54
CA GLY A 11 -2.89 -12.24 3.89
C GLY A 11 -2.43 -12.64 2.49
N ALA A 12 -1.98 -13.87 2.31
CA ALA A 12 -1.59 -14.39 1.00
C ALA A 12 -2.77 -14.44 0.02
N ILE A 13 -3.96 -14.84 0.49
CA ILE A 13 -5.18 -14.88 -0.33
C ILE A 13 -5.63 -13.47 -0.72
N ILE A 14 -5.58 -12.51 0.22
CA ILE A 14 -5.90 -11.11 -0.08
C ILE A 14 -4.93 -10.57 -1.14
N GLY A 15 -3.64 -10.83 -0.99
CA GLY A 15 -2.64 -10.46 -2.00
C GLY A 15 -2.90 -11.09 -3.36
N ALA A 16 -3.22 -12.38 -3.42
CA ALA A 16 -3.61 -13.05 -4.67
C ALA A 16 -4.86 -12.42 -5.29
N GLY A 17 -5.86 -12.08 -4.48
CA GLY A 17 -7.05 -11.36 -4.93
C GLY A 17 -6.74 -10.00 -5.53
N LEU A 18 -5.82 -9.24 -4.92
CA LEU A 18 -5.35 -7.95 -5.46
C LEU A 18 -4.63 -8.12 -6.80
N VAL A 19 -3.79 -9.16 -6.94
CA VAL A 19 -3.10 -9.48 -8.20
C VAL A 19 -4.12 -9.82 -9.29
N LEU A 20 -5.07 -10.71 -9.03
CA LEU A 20 -6.12 -11.07 -9.98
C LEU A 20 -6.96 -9.86 -10.39
N THR A 21 -7.38 -9.04 -9.43
CA THR A 21 -8.10 -7.80 -9.70
C THR A 21 -7.27 -6.85 -10.56
N GLY A 22 -5.99 -6.71 -10.26
CA GLY A 22 -5.06 -5.91 -11.04
C GLY A 22 -4.91 -6.40 -12.47
N GLU A 23 -4.81 -7.71 -12.70
CA GLU A 23 -4.75 -8.28 -14.06
C GLU A 23 -6.04 -8.02 -14.85
N ILE A 24 -7.20 -8.16 -14.21
CA ILE A 24 -8.49 -7.83 -14.85
C ILE A 24 -8.52 -6.35 -15.24
N LEU A 25 -8.09 -5.44 -14.36
CA LEU A 25 -7.98 -4.01 -14.68
C LEU A 25 -7.00 -3.75 -15.81
N GLN A 26 -5.85 -4.42 -15.82
CA GLN A 26 -4.84 -4.29 -16.87
C GLN A 26 -5.40 -4.69 -18.26
N LEU A 27 -6.18 -5.76 -18.30
CA LEU A 27 -6.79 -6.26 -19.54
C LEU A 27 -7.98 -5.42 -20.01
N THR A 28 -8.71 -4.77 -19.10
CA THR A 28 -9.95 -4.03 -19.42
C THR A 28 -9.70 -2.55 -19.67
N ILE A 29 -8.86 -1.91 -18.88
CA ILE A 29 -8.62 -0.45 -18.88
C ILE A 29 -7.26 -0.12 -19.48
N GLY A 30 -6.32 -1.07 -19.49
CA GLY A 30 -4.93 -0.86 -19.92
C GLY A 30 -4.06 -0.36 -18.76
N GLU A 31 -2.97 0.31 -19.09
CA GLU A 31 -1.97 0.76 -18.13
C GLU A 31 -2.47 1.91 -17.22
N VAL A 32 -1.92 2.01 -16.03
CA VAL A 32 -2.20 3.14 -15.10
C VAL A 32 -1.72 4.46 -15.71
N ALA A 33 -2.66 5.38 -15.95
CA ALA A 33 -2.40 6.68 -16.54
C ALA A 33 -2.02 7.72 -15.47
N TRP A 34 -0.78 7.66 -14.96
CA TRP A 34 -0.28 8.60 -13.93
C TRP A 34 -0.28 10.06 -14.35
N ASN A 35 -0.24 10.36 -15.65
CA ASN A 35 -0.27 11.73 -16.15
C ASN A 35 -1.53 12.50 -15.71
N ASN A 36 -2.61 11.77 -15.41
CA ASN A 36 -3.85 12.36 -14.91
C ASN A 36 -3.76 12.74 -13.43
N PHE A 37 -2.76 12.22 -12.70
CA PHE A 37 -2.55 12.48 -11.27
C PHE A 37 -1.46 13.54 -10.99
N ALA A 38 -1.28 14.49 -11.91
CA ALA A 38 -0.41 15.63 -11.66
C ALA A 38 -1.06 16.63 -10.68
N TYR A 39 -0.25 17.54 -10.12
CA TYR A 39 -0.74 18.61 -9.25
C TYR A 39 -1.95 19.35 -9.87
N PRO A 40 -3.04 19.59 -9.12
CA PRO A 40 -3.23 19.37 -7.68
C PRO A 40 -3.83 18.00 -7.30
N LEU A 41 -4.17 17.13 -8.25
CA LEU A 41 -4.91 15.88 -8.00
C LEU A 41 -4.10 14.88 -7.18
N ASN A 42 -2.77 14.85 -7.33
CA ASN A 42 -1.90 13.99 -6.53
C ASN A 42 -1.92 14.35 -5.04
N VAL A 43 -1.93 15.65 -4.71
CA VAL A 43 -2.03 16.12 -3.32
C VAL A 43 -3.40 15.75 -2.74
N LEU A 44 -4.46 15.95 -3.51
CA LEU A 44 -5.83 15.57 -3.10
C LEU A 44 -5.92 14.04 -2.86
N ALA A 45 -5.35 13.24 -3.75
CA ALA A 45 -5.30 11.78 -3.60
C ALA A 45 -4.50 11.36 -2.35
N ALA A 46 -3.36 12.01 -2.07
CA ALA A 46 -2.58 11.76 -0.86
C ALA A 46 -3.38 12.09 0.41
N VAL A 47 -4.03 13.24 0.47
CA VAL A 47 -4.87 13.65 1.62
C VAL A 47 -6.03 12.69 1.80
N LEU A 48 -6.71 12.31 0.72
CA LEU A 48 -7.80 11.34 0.77
C LEU A 48 -7.31 9.98 1.29
N PHE A 49 -6.17 9.49 0.81
CA PHE A 49 -5.60 8.22 1.22
C PHE A 49 -5.23 8.21 2.72
N VAL A 50 -4.57 9.27 3.20
CA VAL A 50 -4.26 9.42 4.63
C VAL A 50 -5.55 9.51 5.47
N THR A 51 -6.57 10.22 4.99
CA THR A 51 -7.88 10.30 5.66
C THR A 51 -8.51 8.92 5.78
N VAL A 52 -8.48 8.10 4.71
CA VAL A 52 -8.99 6.72 4.74
C VAL A 52 -8.25 5.88 5.79
N ILE A 53 -6.91 6.00 5.88
CA ILE A 53 -6.12 5.30 6.90
C ILE A 53 -6.53 5.75 8.32
N CYS A 54 -6.71 7.04 8.55
CA CYS A 54 -7.16 7.56 9.85
C CYS A 54 -8.55 7.04 10.24
N VAL A 55 -9.51 7.06 9.31
CA VAL A 55 -10.86 6.52 9.52
C VAL A 55 -10.80 5.01 9.80
N ALA A 56 -10.05 4.24 9.01
CA ALA A 56 -9.85 2.81 9.23
C ALA A 56 -9.25 2.53 10.62
N HIS A 57 -8.29 3.35 11.04
CA HIS A 57 -7.69 3.25 12.37
C HIS A 57 -8.69 3.50 13.50
N LEU A 58 -9.60 4.47 13.35
CA LEU A 58 -10.69 4.73 14.31
C LEU A 58 -11.67 3.55 14.37
N LEU A 59 -11.97 2.96 13.21
CA LEU A 59 -12.89 1.83 13.08
C LEU A 59 -12.29 0.47 13.49
N ARG A 60 -10.98 0.39 13.77
CA ARG A 60 -10.29 -0.88 14.09
C ARG A 60 -10.86 -1.64 15.29
N LYS A 61 -11.55 -0.95 16.20
CA LYS A 61 -12.25 -1.59 17.34
C LYS A 61 -13.52 -2.31 16.90
N ARG A 62 -14.18 -1.85 15.84
CA ARG A 62 -15.43 -2.41 15.31
C ARG A 62 -15.19 -3.45 14.22
N VAL A 63 -14.20 -3.20 13.35
CA VAL A 63 -13.92 -4.04 12.19
C VAL A 63 -12.61 -4.80 12.40
N TYR A 64 -12.69 -6.12 12.45
CA TYR A 64 -11.55 -6.99 12.69
C TYR A 64 -10.46 -6.86 11.62
N PHE A 65 -10.85 -6.68 10.35
CA PHE A 65 -9.93 -6.49 9.23
C PHE A 65 -8.94 -5.34 9.48
N TYR A 66 -9.41 -4.17 9.92
CA TYR A 66 -8.54 -3.02 10.20
C TYR A 66 -7.59 -3.26 11.37
N ARG A 67 -8.02 -4.06 12.36
CA ARG A 67 -7.13 -4.47 13.46
C ARG A 67 -6.05 -5.42 12.98
N TRP A 68 -6.39 -6.37 12.11
CA TRP A 68 -5.47 -7.30 11.51
C TRP A 68 -4.48 -6.62 10.57
N CYS A 69 -4.87 -5.60 9.79
CA CYS A 69 -3.99 -4.82 8.92
C CYS A 69 -2.84 -4.13 9.69
N ALA A 70 -2.98 -3.89 11.00
CA ALA A 70 -1.91 -3.33 11.83
C ALA A 70 -0.96 -4.39 12.43
N THR A 71 -0.97 -5.61 11.90
CA THR A 71 -0.16 -6.73 12.40
C THR A 71 0.83 -7.24 11.35
N ILE A 72 1.84 -7.97 11.82
CA ILE A 72 2.82 -8.65 10.96
C ILE A 72 2.17 -9.68 10.03
N TYR A 73 1.02 -10.25 10.41
CA TYR A 73 0.28 -11.23 9.61
C TYR A 73 -0.30 -10.63 8.32
N ALA A 74 -0.57 -9.32 8.29
CA ALA A 74 -0.92 -8.60 7.07
C ALA A 74 0.33 -8.12 6.30
N ALA A 75 1.35 -7.62 7.03
CA ALA A 75 2.52 -6.99 6.43
C ALA A 75 3.39 -7.99 5.65
N ILE A 76 3.73 -9.14 6.24
CA ILE A 76 4.65 -10.11 5.61
C ILE A 76 4.13 -10.65 4.27
N PRO A 77 2.88 -11.13 4.15
CA PRO A 77 2.37 -11.62 2.88
C PRO A 77 2.33 -10.56 1.78
N ILE A 78 1.93 -9.32 2.12
CA ILE A 78 1.86 -8.27 1.09
C ILE A 78 3.25 -7.81 0.64
N ILE A 79 4.23 -7.77 1.55
CA ILE A 79 5.63 -7.52 1.19
C ILE A 79 6.12 -8.62 0.25
N ALA A 80 5.84 -9.90 0.55
CA ALA A 80 6.22 -11.02 -0.30
C ALA A 80 5.61 -10.91 -1.71
N TRP A 81 4.33 -10.53 -1.83
CA TRP A 81 3.69 -10.26 -3.11
C TRP A 81 4.35 -9.09 -3.85
N CYS A 82 4.63 -7.97 -3.17
CA CYS A 82 5.31 -6.83 -3.80
C CYS A 82 6.71 -7.22 -4.32
N VAL A 83 7.47 -8.00 -3.54
CA VAL A 83 8.80 -8.48 -3.95
C VAL A 83 8.68 -9.40 -5.16
N LEU A 84 7.76 -10.37 -5.13
CA LEU A 84 7.53 -11.30 -6.23
C LEU A 84 7.17 -10.55 -7.52
N LEU A 85 6.20 -9.63 -7.47
CA LEU A 85 5.78 -8.84 -8.62
C LEU A 85 6.90 -7.94 -9.15
N THR A 86 7.69 -7.35 -8.24
CA THR A 86 8.85 -6.52 -8.62
C THR A 86 9.92 -7.36 -9.33
N LEU A 87 10.18 -8.60 -8.85
CA LEU A 87 11.11 -9.52 -9.51
C LEU A 87 10.61 -9.92 -10.90
N VAL A 88 9.32 -10.27 -11.03
CA VAL A 88 8.72 -10.59 -12.33
C VAL A 88 8.90 -9.44 -13.31
N MET A 89 8.59 -8.21 -12.90
CA MET A 89 8.75 -7.01 -13.74
C MET A 89 10.23 -6.73 -14.08
N GLY A 90 11.13 -6.89 -13.12
CA GLY A 90 12.56 -6.67 -13.34
C GLY A 90 13.17 -7.68 -14.32
N LEU A 91 12.72 -8.92 -14.30
CA LEU A 91 13.19 -9.97 -15.20
C LEU A 91 12.58 -9.88 -16.60
N THR A 92 11.34 -9.45 -16.71
CA THR A 92 10.62 -9.41 -18.00
C THR A 92 10.82 -8.11 -18.76
N SER A 93 11.23 -7.02 -18.09
CA SER A 93 11.41 -5.67 -18.67
C SER A 93 10.22 -5.20 -19.52
N TRP A 94 9.05 -5.79 -19.31
CA TRP A 94 7.90 -5.65 -20.19
C TRP A 94 7.24 -4.26 -20.07
N MET A 95 7.24 -3.69 -18.86
CA MET A 95 6.50 -2.46 -18.58
C MET A 95 7.15 -1.68 -17.44
N SER A 96 6.87 -0.38 -17.33
CA SER A 96 7.26 0.39 -16.15
C SER A 96 6.49 -0.09 -14.91
N MET A 97 7.21 -0.36 -13.80
CA MET A 97 6.65 -0.95 -12.58
C MET A 97 5.38 -0.26 -12.08
N LEU A 98 5.35 1.08 -12.11
CA LEU A 98 4.21 1.87 -11.63
C LEU A 98 3.04 1.92 -12.63
N ARG A 99 3.15 1.33 -13.81
CA ARG A 99 2.05 1.30 -14.81
C ARG A 99 1.27 0.00 -14.81
N TRP A 100 1.73 -1.00 -14.05
CA TRP A 100 1.11 -2.32 -13.96
C TRP A 100 0.18 -2.40 -12.75
N TRP A 101 -1.12 -2.59 -12.99
CA TRP A 101 -2.17 -2.58 -11.97
C TRP A 101 -1.94 -3.56 -10.81
N PRO A 102 -1.52 -4.83 -11.02
CA PRO A 102 -1.26 -5.75 -9.92
C PRO A 102 -0.27 -5.19 -8.91
N LEU A 103 0.84 -4.64 -9.40
CA LEU A 103 1.86 -4.06 -8.53
C LEU A 103 1.34 -2.80 -7.82
N VAL A 104 0.61 -1.93 -8.54
CA VAL A 104 0.04 -0.69 -7.97
C VAL A 104 -0.96 -1.00 -6.86
N LEU A 105 -1.83 -2.00 -7.04
CA LEU A 105 -2.79 -2.40 -6.01
C LEU A 105 -2.10 -3.01 -4.79
N CYS A 106 -1.14 -3.92 -4.99
CA CYS A 106 -0.36 -4.51 -3.89
C CYS A 106 0.43 -3.44 -3.15
N TYR A 107 1.03 -2.49 -3.86
CA TYR A 107 1.78 -1.37 -3.28
C TYR A 107 0.88 -0.43 -2.48
N THR A 108 -0.31 -0.11 -3.00
CA THR A 108 -1.30 0.71 -2.30
C THR A 108 -1.77 0.04 -1.02
N PHE A 109 -2.00 -1.28 -1.06
CA PHE A 109 -2.35 -2.04 0.14
C PHE A 109 -1.19 -2.13 1.13
N LEU A 110 0.05 -2.28 0.66
CA LEU A 110 1.25 -2.21 1.52
C LEU A 110 1.35 -0.86 2.23
N MET A 111 1.15 0.25 1.51
CA MET A 111 1.13 1.59 2.11
C MET A 111 0.01 1.73 3.15
N PHE A 112 -1.17 1.16 2.89
CA PHE A 112 -2.27 1.15 3.85
C PHE A 112 -1.89 0.41 5.13
N VAL A 113 -1.34 -0.82 5.03
CA VAL A 113 -0.86 -1.62 6.16
C VAL A 113 0.22 -0.88 6.94
N LEU A 114 1.16 -0.25 6.25
CA LEU A 114 2.23 0.54 6.86
C LEU A 114 1.69 1.75 7.63
N GLY A 115 0.74 2.49 7.05
CA GLY A 115 0.07 3.61 7.71
C GLY A 115 -0.72 3.16 8.96
N MET A 116 -1.43 2.04 8.89
CA MET A 116 -2.14 1.45 10.03
C MET A 116 -1.18 1.05 11.16
N THR A 117 -0.01 0.52 10.80
CA THR A 117 1.06 0.17 11.75
C THR A 117 1.64 1.42 12.43
N CYS A 118 1.92 2.48 11.67
CA CYS A 118 2.39 3.76 12.20
C CYS A 118 1.40 4.35 13.21
N LEU A 119 0.11 4.44 12.87
CA LEU A 119 -0.93 4.97 13.76
C LEU A 119 -1.12 4.10 15.01
N SER A 120 -0.94 2.79 14.88
CA SER A 120 -1.03 1.88 16.03
C SER A 120 0.15 2.05 16.98
N ALA A 121 1.35 2.29 16.43
CA ALA A 121 2.57 2.52 17.22
C ALA A 121 2.53 3.84 18.00
N LEU A 122 1.85 4.88 17.48
CA LEU A 122 1.69 6.17 18.18
C LEU A 122 0.95 6.05 19.52
N LYS A 123 0.09 5.04 19.66
CA LYS A 123 -0.77 4.87 20.85
C LYS A 123 -0.10 4.15 22.02
N GLU A 124 0.99 3.44 21.77
CA GLU A 124 1.67 2.61 22.78
C GLU A 124 3.06 3.17 23.08
N ASN A 125 3.32 3.60 24.34
CA ASN A 125 4.65 4.02 24.84
C ASN A 125 5.52 4.74 23.80
N PHE A 126 5.08 5.93 23.39
CA PHE A 126 5.66 6.74 22.31
C PHE A 126 7.18 6.81 22.36
N ILE A 127 7.77 7.07 23.55
CA ILE A 127 9.22 7.27 23.70
C ILE A 127 10.03 6.03 23.31
N ARG A 128 9.57 4.83 23.68
CA ARG A 128 10.26 3.56 23.33
C ARG A 128 10.15 3.20 21.84
N LYS A 129 9.12 3.69 21.16
CA LYS A 129 8.84 3.36 19.77
C LYS A 129 9.27 4.43 18.77
N ILE A 130 9.92 5.51 19.22
CA ILE A 130 10.41 6.59 18.35
C ILE A 130 11.26 6.04 17.18
N PRO A 131 12.30 5.21 17.37
CA PRO A 131 13.11 4.72 16.24
C PRO A 131 12.30 3.89 15.26
N PHE A 132 11.41 3.03 15.78
CA PHE A 132 10.48 2.23 14.96
C PHE A 132 9.55 3.13 14.15
N LEU A 133 8.96 4.12 14.80
CA LEU A 133 8.01 5.04 14.18
C LEU A 133 8.67 5.90 13.11
N LEU A 134 9.86 6.45 13.37
CA LEU A 134 10.60 7.26 12.41
C LEU A 134 10.95 6.46 11.16
N ASN A 135 11.40 5.22 11.31
CA ASN A 135 11.73 4.36 10.19
C ASN A 135 10.49 4.02 9.33
N HIS A 136 9.38 3.62 9.97
CA HIS A 136 8.15 3.25 9.26
C HIS A 136 7.43 4.46 8.65
N LEU A 137 7.40 5.58 9.36
CA LEU A 137 6.82 6.83 8.85
C LEU A 137 7.65 7.41 7.71
N GLY A 138 8.98 7.39 7.83
CA GLY A 138 9.88 7.79 6.77
C GLY A 138 9.68 6.95 5.50
N LEU A 139 9.57 5.64 5.65
CA LEU A 139 9.26 4.73 4.55
C LEU A 139 7.88 5.04 3.94
N PHE A 140 6.86 5.24 4.76
CA PHE A 140 5.51 5.60 4.32
C PHE A 140 5.50 6.88 3.47
N ILE A 141 6.16 7.94 3.96
CA ILE A 141 6.28 9.22 3.23
C ILE A 141 7.05 9.04 1.93
N ALA A 142 8.16 8.30 1.94
CA ALA A 142 8.95 8.04 0.75
C ALA A 142 8.15 7.28 -0.33
N LEU A 143 7.41 6.23 0.06
CA LEU A 143 6.57 5.46 -0.85
C LEU A 143 5.42 6.31 -1.41
N LEU A 144 4.75 7.08 -0.56
CA LEU A 144 3.63 7.94 -0.95
C LEU A 144 4.09 9.04 -1.92
N ALA A 145 5.19 9.73 -1.59
CA ALA A 145 5.76 10.77 -2.44
C ALA A 145 6.30 10.20 -3.76
N GLY A 146 6.98 9.06 -3.74
CA GLY A 146 7.50 8.39 -4.93
C GLY A 146 6.40 7.94 -5.88
N THR A 147 5.27 7.49 -5.36
CA THR A 147 4.13 7.05 -6.17
C THR A 147 3.38 8.23 -6.78
N LEU A 148 2.98 9.20 -5.96
CA LEU A 148 2.11 10.30 -6.39
C LEU A 148 2.88 11.48 -7.02
N GLY A 149 4.19 11.65 -6.68
CA GLY A 149 5.03 12.70 -7.26
C GLY A 149 5.59 12.39 -8.66
N ASN A 150 5.45 11.15 -9.12
CA ASN A 150 6.03 10.72 -10.42
C ASN A 150 5.48 11.51 -11.63
N ALA A 151 4.23 11.96 -11.58
CA ALA A 151 3.60 12.74 -12.64
C ALA A 151 4.19 14.15 -12.77
N ASP A 152 4.59 14.77 -11.63
CA ASP A 152 5.10 16.15 -11.63
C ASP A 152 6.54 16.24 -12.11
N ILE A 153 7.37 15.20 -11.89
CA ILE A 153 8.75 15.12 -12.38
C ILE A 153 8.81 15.24 -13.92
N LYS A 154 7.82 14.67 -14.61
CA LYS A 154 7.74 14.73 -16.08
C LYS A 154 7.33 16.12 -16.61
N ARG A 155 6.70 16.96 -15.78
CA ARG A 155 6.32 18.34 -16.17
C ARG A 155 7.47 19.34 -16.01
N LEU A 156 8.47 19.01 -15.18
CA LEU A 156 9.62 19.87 -14.91
C LEU A 156 10.79 19.65 -15.88
N ARG A 157 10.68 18.67 -16.77
CA ARG A 157 11.61 18.38 -17.88
C ARG A 157 11.02 18.80 -19.23
#